data_fd2dae69913db4acdb1af093da5879c3
#
_entry.id   fd2dae69913db4acdb1af093da5879c3
#
_cell.length_a   1.000
_cell.length_b   1.000
_cell.length_c   1.000
_cell.angle_alpha   90.00
_cell.angle_beta   90.00
_cell.angle_gamma   90.00
#
_symmetry.space_group_name_H-M   'P 1'
#
loop_
_entity.id
_entity.type
_entity.pdbx_description
1 polymer ?
#
loop_
_entity_poly.entity_id
_entity_poly.type
_entity_poly.pdbx_seq_one_letter_code
_entity_poly.pdbx_strand_id
1 'polypeptide(L)'
;MAGQVWAVNSLGGYMYSRQLSNVLRMAVQPLVKFRQFADVRDASQQGKKKGDVFTWDVFSDVATPGGIISETNTMPETNFTITQGTLTITEAGNSVPYSGKLDNLSKFPVMELIQKVLKNDAVKTFDRLAWTQ
;
A
#
# COMPACT_ATOMS: atom_id res chain seq x y z
N MET A 1 25.23 -5.59 0.85
CA MET A 1 24.10 -5.21 1.71
C MET A 1 24.41 -5.68 3.13
N ALA A 2 24.31 -4.79 4.12
CA ALA A 2 24.46 -5.16 5.52
C ALA A 2 23.15 -5.81 5.98
N GLY A 3 23.16 -7.12 6.22
CA GLY A 3 22.04 -7.82 6.84
C GLY A 3 22.00 -7.59 8.35
N GLN A 4 20.94 -8.08 9.01
CA GLN A 4 20.84 -8.07 10.47
C GLN A 4 21.96 -8.92 11.07
N VAL A 5 22.90 -8.27 11.75
CA VAL A 5 24.07 -8.91 12.35
C VAL A 5 23.92 -8.98 13.86
N TRP A 6 24.56 -10.01 14.44
CA TRP A 6 24.61 -10.14 15.90
C TRP A 6 25.64 -9.15 16.49
N ALA A 7 25.20 -8.31 17.42
CA ALA A 7 26.04 -7.49 18.27
C ALA A 7 25.28 -7.13 19.55
N VAL A 8 25.97 -6.93 20.67
CA VAL A 8 25.36 -6.82 22.02
C VAL A 8 24.37 -5.67 22.13
N ASN A 9 24.62 -4.53 21.49
CA ASN A 9 23.76 -3.32 21.53
C ASN A 9 23.15 -3.01 20.15
N SER A 10 22.96 -4.02 19.34
CA SER A 10 22.29 -3.90 18.04
C SER A 10 20.98 -4.69 18.03
N LEU A 11 20.24 -4.59 16.95
CA LEU A 11 18.98 -5.29 16.77
C LEU A 11 19.11 -6.80 17.00
N GLY A 12 20.17 -7.42 16.49
CA GLY A 12 20.47 -8.85 16.71
C GLY A 12 20.79 -9.18 18.16
N GLY A 13 21.52 -8.30 18.86
CA GLY A 13 21.85 -8.46 20.27
C GLY A 13 20.63 -8.37 21.19
N TYR A 14 19.67 -7.51 20.87
CA TYR A 14 18.41 -7.45 21.61
C TYR A 14 17.56 -8.70 21.46
N MET A 15 17.62 -9.39 20.34
CA MET A 15 16.95 -10.67 20.13
C MET A 15 17.59 -11.82 20.91
N TYR A 16 18.90 -11.76 21.16
CA TYR A 16 19.64 -12.70 22.01
C TYR A 16 19.49 -12.43 23.51
N SER A 17 18.90 -11.33 23.91
CA SER A 17 18.96 -10.72 25.23
C SER A 17 18.81 -11.72 26.40
N ARG A 18 19.57 -11.46 27.47
CA ARG A 18 19.50 -12.15 28.79
C ARG A 18 18.28 -11.72 29.61
N GLN A 19 17.25 -11.18 28.98
CA GLN A 19 16.09 -10.67 29.69
C GLN A 19 15.30 -11.76 30.37
N LEU A 20 14.73 -11.43 31.50
CA LEU A 20 13.82 -12.27 32.27
C LEU A 20 12.50 -12.53 31.54
N SER A 21 12.08 -11.61 30.67
CA SER A 21 10.84 -11.74 29.92
C SER A 21 11.02 -12.61 28.67
N ASN A 22 10.17 -13.62 28.55
CA ASN A 22 10.08 -14.46 27.37
C ASN A 22 9.16 -13.88 26.27
N VAL A 23 8.55 -12.72 26.52
CA VAL A 23 7.56 -12.11 25.64
C VAL A 23 8.21 -11.01 24.81
N LEU A 24 8.27 -11.19 23.51
CA LEU A 24 8.63 -10.17 22.56
C LEU A 24 7.41 -9.31 22.27
N ARG A 25 7.52 -8.01 22.56
CA ARG A 25 6.44 -7.05 22.33
C ARG A 25 6.66 -6.31 21.02
N MET A 26 5.58 -6.15 20.26
CA MET A 26 5.57 -5.34 19.06
C MET A 26 5.17 -3.90 19.40
N ALA A 27 5.86 -2.93 18.81
CA ALA A 27 5.45 -1.53 18.91
C ALA A 27 4.08 -1.30 18.27
N VAL A 28 3.33 -0.33 18.79
CA VAL A 28 2.04 0.07 18.23
C VAL A 28 2.22 0.49 16.78
N GLN A 29 1.41 -0.08 15.89
CA GLN A 29 1.45 0.22 14.47
C GLN A 29 0.37 1.25 14.13
N PRO A 30 0.64 2.21 13.23
CA PRO A 30 -0.40 3.13 12.77
C PRO A 30 -1.51 2.37 12.05
N LEU A 31 -2.74 2.85 12.20
CA LEU A 31 -3.88 2.30 11.50
C LEU A 31 -3.79 2.63 10.00
N VAL A 32 -4.01 1.62 9.20
CA VAL A 32 -4.06 1.70 7.74
C VAL A 32 -5.52 1.92 7.33
N LYS A 33 -5.83 3.03 6.66
CA LYS A 33 -7.22 3.43 6.38
C LYS A 33 -7.50 3.81 4.93
N PHE A 34 -6.52 4.29 4.19
CA PHE A 34 -6.74 4.85 2.84
C PHE A 34 -7.16 3.78 1.83
N ARG A 35 -6.66 2.57 1.95
CA ARG A 35 -7.01 1.46 1.05
C ARG A 35 -8.51 1.14 1.03
N GLN A 36 -9.25 1.40 2.10
CA GLN A 36 -10.70 1.15 2.13
C GLN A 36 -11.49 2.07 1.20
N PHE A 37 -10.91 3.20 0.80
CA PHE A 37 -11.53 4.16 -0.13
C PHE A 37 -11.09 3.94 -1.59
N ALA A 38 -10.12 3.05 -1.83
CA ALA A 38 -9.61 2.76 -3.16
C ALA A 38 -10.49 1.74 -3.88
N ASP A 39 -10.77 1.96 -5.17
CA ASP A 39 -11.39 0.96 -6.05
C ASP A 39 -10.33 -0.08 -6.43
N VAL A 40 -10.46 -1.28 -5.88
CA VAL A 40 -9.50 -2.36 -6.09
C VAL A 40 -9.92 -3.19 -7.31
N ARG A 41 -9.05 -3.24 -8.32
CA ARG A 41 -9.24 -4.04 -9.54
C ARG A 41 -8.14 -5.09 -9.66
N ASP A 42 -8.52 -6.27 -10.11
CA ASP A 42 -7.54 -7.32 -10.43
C ASP A 42 -7.09 -7.17 -11.88
N ALA A 43 -5.87 -6.68 -12.07
CA ALA A 43 -5.28 -6.46 -13.38
C ALA A 43 -5.02 -7.77 -14.15
N SER A 44 -4.78 -8.88 -13.45
CA SER A 44 -4.51 -10.18 -14.06
C SER A 44 -5.73 -10.74 -14.78
N GLN A 45 -6.94 -10.51 -14.26
CA GLN A 45 -8.19 -10.90 -14.89
C GLN A 45 -8.45 -10.15 -16.21
N GLN A 46 -7.82 -9.00 -16.39
CA GLN A 46 -7.89 -8.18 -17.60
C GLN A 46 -6.71 -8.42 -18.56
N GLY A 47 -5.85 -9.41 -18.28
CA GLY A 47 -4.68 -9.74 -19.09
C GLY A 47 -3.53 -8.72 -18.99
N LYS A 48 -3.59 -7.78 -18.05
CA LYS A 48 -2.55 -6.76 -17.83
C LYS A 48 -1.38 -7.33 -17.05
N LYS A 49 -0.18 -6.87 -17.41
CA LYS A 49 1.09 -7.30 -16.79
C LYS A 49 1.82 -6.08 -16.19
N LYS A 50 2.90 -6.35 -15.45
CA LYS A 50 3.82 -5.31 -14.97
C LYS A 50 4.31 -4.42 -16.13
N GLY A 51 4.23 -3.12 -15.96
CA GLY A 51 4.58 -2.11 -16.97
C GLY A 51 3.43 -1.73 -17.90
N ASP A 52 2.32 -2.48 -17.92
CA ASP A 52 1.15 -2.11 -18.69
C ASP A 52 0.43 -0.91 -18.06
N VAL A 53 -0.25 -0.15 -18.91
CA VAL A 53 -1.05 1.00 -18.50
C VAL A 53 -2.52 0.58 -18.43
N PHE A 54 -3.13 0.84 -17.29
CA PHE A 54 -4.56 0.75 -17.09
C PHE A 54 -5.18 2.13 -17.32
N THR A 55 -6.16 2.22 -18.19
CA THR A 55 -6.84 3.46 -18.52
C THR A 55 -8.33 3.32 -18.24
N TRP A 56 -8.95 4.39 -17.74
CA TRP A 56 -10.41 4.47 -17.56
C TRP A 56 -10.91 5.86 -17.91
N ASP A 57 -12.10 5.91 -18.41
CA ASP A 57 -12.75 7.17 -18.75
C ASP A 57 -13.63 7.65 -17.59
N VAL A 58 -13.52 8.94 -17.31
CA VAL A 58 -14.31 9.62 -16.28
C VAL A 58 -15.08 10.74 -16.97
N PHE A 59 -16.39 10.69 -16.90
CA PHE A 59 -17.24 11.78 -17.40
C PHE A 59 -17.62 12.73 -16.23
N SER A 60 -17.59 14.02 -16.52
CA SER A 60 -18.05 15.04 -15.59
C SER A 60 -19.56 15.21 -15.67
N ASP A 61 -20.13 15.67 -14.58
CA ASP A 61 -21.52 16.15 -14.59
C ASP A 61 -21.62 17.48 -15.34
N VAL A 62 -22.85 17.88 -15.69
CA VAL A 62 -23.13 19.14 -16.37
C VAL A 62 -22.89 20.30 -15.42
N ALA A 63 -22.09 21.28 -15.85
CA ALA A 63 -21.69 22.41 -14.99
C ALA A 63 -22.85 23.32 -14.56
N THR A 64 -23.92 23.38 -15.38
CA THR A 64 -25.03 24.25 -15.14
C THR A 64 -26.33 23.44 -15.03
N PRO A 65 -27.08 23.51 -13.93
CA PRO A 65 -28.37 22.83 -13.83
C PRO A 65 -29.39 23.43 -14.82
N GLY A 66 -30.25 22.58 -15.32
CA GLY A 66 -31.38 23.01 -16.16
C GLY A 66 -32.29 24.00 -15.43
N GLY A 67 -32.95 24.88 -16.16
CA GLY A 67 -33.84 25.92 -15.62
C GLY A 67 -35.24 25.84 -16.21
N ILE A 68 -36.14 26.64 -15.65
CA ILE A 68 -37.51 26.83 -16.18
C ILE A 68 -37.41 27.58 -17.49
N ILE A 69 -38.02 27.04 -18.52
CA ILE A 69 -38.02 27.62 -19.88
C ILE A 69 -39.36 28.33 -20.08
N SER A 70 -39.34 29.61 -20.55
CA SER A 70 -40.51 30.28 -21.03
C SER A 70 -40.72 30.04 -22.53
N GLU A 71 -41.95 30.22 -23.04
CA GLU A 71 -42.28 29.93 -24.44
C GLU A 71 -41.42 30.70 -25.46
N THR A 72 -40.79 31.81 -25.06
CA THR A 72 -40.00 32.67 -25.95
C THR A 72 -38.49 32.39 -25.86
N ASN A 73 -38.04 31.55 -24.93
CA ASN A 73 -36.63 31.31 -24.71
C ASN A 73 -36.15 29.98 -25.36
N THR A 74 -34.99 30.04 -25.97
CA THR A 74 -34.31 28.85 -26.49
C THR A 74 -33.83 28.00 -25.33
N MET A 75 -33.91 26.68 -25.45
CA MET A 75 -33.39 25.73 -24.46
C MET A 75 -31.88 25.96 -24.26
N PRO A 76 -31.38 26.10 -23.03
CA PRO A 76 -29.96 26.21 -22.78
C PRO A 76 -29.24 24.89 -23.12
N GLU A 77 -28.16 25.00 -23.85
CA GLU A 77 -27.30 23.87 -24.20
C GLU A 77 -26.08 23.86 -23.28
N THR A 78 -25.83 22.72 -22.65
CA THR A 78 -24.66 22.50 -21.79
C THR A 78 -23.95 21.25 -22.19
N ASN A 79 -22.63 21.30 -22.16
CA ASN A 79 -21.77 20.16 -22.52
C ASN A 79 -21.19 19.53 -21.25
N PHE A 80 -20.95 18.23 -21.29
CA PHE A 80 -20.15 17.53 -20.32
C PHE A 80 -18.77 17.21 -20.90
N THR A 81 -17.79 16.98 -20.04
CA THR A 81 -16.43 16.62 -20.45
C THR A 81 -16.10 15.18 -20.07
N ILE A 82 -15.35 14.52 -20.94
CA ILE A 82 -14.80 13.20 -20.66
C ILE A 82 -13.30 13.37 -20.49
N THR A 83 -12.77 12.87 -19.36
CA THR A 83 -11.35 12.84 -19.07
C THR A 83 -10.89 11.39 -18.91
N GLN A 84 -9.64 11.11 -19.23
CA GLN A 84 -9.07 9.78 -19.11
C GLN A 84 -8.06 9.76 -17.95
N GLY A 85 -8.30 8.87 -16.98
CA GLY A 85 -7.34 8.52 -15.95
C GLY A 85 -6.43 7.39 -16.43
N THR A 86 -5.17 7.45 -16.04
CA THR A 86 -4.17 6.41 -16.37
C THR A 86 -3.41 5.97 -15.15
N LEU A 87 -3.15 4.66 -15.02
CA LEU A 87 -2.34 4.06 -13.96
C LEU A 87 -1.38 3.05 -14.58
N THR A 88 -0.09 3.21 -14.29
CA THR A 88 0.93 2.24 -14.71
C THR A 88 1.13 1.19 -13.62
N ILE A 89 1.07 -0.09 -14.01
CA ILE A 89 1.29 -1.20 -13.08
C ILE A 89 2.77 -1.27 -12.73
N THR A 90 3.10 -1.02 -11.45
CA THR A 90 4.46 -1.06 -10.93
C THR A 90 4.64 -2.20 -9.93
N GLU A 91 5.88 -2.53 -9.64
CA GLU A 91 6.24 -3.53 -8.64
C GLU A 91 6.75 -2.84 -7.37
N ALA A 92 6.28 -3.29 -6.24
CA ALA A 92 6.77 -2.88 -4.92
C ALA A 92 7.21 -4.10 -4.12
N GLY A 93 8.31 -3.98 -3.39
CA GLY A 93 8.82 -5.07 -2.56
C GLY A 93 9.77 -4.57 -1.49
N ASN A 94 9.89 -5.35 -0.42
CA ASN A 94 10.86 -5.13 0.64
C ASN A 94 11.41 -6.48 1.13
N SER A 95 12.62 -6.48 1.69
CA SER A 95 13.26 -7.68 2.23
C SER A 95 14.01 -7.37 3.52
N VAL A 96 14.02 -8.31 4.44
CA VAL A 96 14.80 -8.25 5.69
C VAL A 96 15.78 -9.42 5.70
N PRO A 97 17.05 -9.20 5.32
CA PRO A 97 18.06 -10.26 5.40
C PRO A 97 18.46 -10.51 6.86
N TYR A 98 18.75 -11.76 7.19
CA TYR A 98 19.28 -12.15 8.49
C TYR A 98 20.39 -13.18 8.33
N SER A 99 21.25 -13.32 9.36
CA SER A 99 22.36 -14.28 9.34
C SER A 99 21.97 -15.58 10.03
N GLY A 100 22.52 -16.70 9.59
CA GLY A 100 22.33 -18.01 10.27
C GLY A 100 22.82 -18.00 11.73
N LYS A 101 23.80 -17.17 12.07
CA LYS A 101 24.23 -16.98 13.46
C LYS A 101 23.14 -16.35 14.32
N LEU A 102 22.38 -15.39 13.78
CA LEU A 102 21.26 -14.80 14.49
C LEU A 102 20.14 -15.82 14.72
N ASP A 103 19.84 -16.64 13.73
CA ASP A 103 18.83 -17.68 13.83
C ASP A 103 19.18 -18.72 14.90
N ASN A 104 20.43 -19.20 14.91
CA ASN A 104 20.90 -20.20 15.86
C ASN A 104 21.02 -19.69 17.31
N LEU A 105 21.33 -18.41 17.51
CA LEU A 105 21.53 -17.82 18.85
C LEU A 105 20.29 -17.08 19.38
N SER A 106 19.28 -16.89 18.56
CA SER A 106 18.05 -16.20 18.96
C SER A 106 17.20 -17.06 19.90
N LYS A 107 16.69 -16.44 20.94
CA LYS A 107 15.71 -17.05 21.84
C LYS A 107 14.29 -17.10 21.21
N PHE A 108 14.06 -16.32 20.17
CA PHE A 108 12.76 -16.19 19.50
C PHE A 108 12.84 -16.73 18.08
N PRO A 109 11.75 -17.21 17.50
CA PRO A 109 11.67 -17.67 16.12
C PRO A 109 11.85 -16.48 15.15
N VAL A 110 13.09 -16.30 14.66
CA VAL A 110 13.48 -15.14 13.82
C VAL A 110 12.68 -15.10 12.53
N MET A 111 12.45 -16.24 11.89
CA MET A 111 11.69 -16.34 10.65
C MET A 111 10.24 -15.84 10.80
N GLU A 112 9.55 -16.29 11.84
CA GLU A 112 8.16 -15.87 12.09
C GLU A 112 8.06 -14.37 12.41
N LEU A 113 9.04 -13.85 13.15
CA LEU A 113 9.11 -12.43 13.44
C LEU A 113 9.31 -11.60 12.17
N ILE A 114 10.23 -12.00 11.30
CA ILE A 114 10.48 -11.33 10.02
C ILE A 114 9.24 -11.37 9.14
N GLN A 115 8.57 -12.51 9.02
CA GLN A 115 7.33 -12.63 8.25
C GLN A 115 6.24 -11.68 8.76
N LYS A 116 6.10 -11.54 10.08
CA LYS A 116 5.13 -10.61 10.68
C LYS A 116 5.47 -9.15 10.39
N VAL A 117 6.75 -8.79 10.47
CA VAL A 117 7.24 -7.45 10.14
C VAL A 117 7.01 -7.12 8.66
N LEU A 118 7.37 -8.04 7.75
CA LEU A 118 7.17 -7.85 6.32
C LEU A 118 5.70 -7.78 5.94
N LYS A 119 4.84 -8.56 6.57
CA LYS A 119 3.37 -8.45 6.37
C LYS A 119 2.86 -7.06 6.74
N ASN A 120 3.28 -6.53 7.88
CA ASN A 120 2.88 -5.18 8.30
C ASN A 120 3.44 -4.10 7.37
N ASP A 121 4.67 -4.26 6.88
CA ASP A 121 5.28 -3.35 5.92
C ASP A 121 4.53 -3.34 4.58
N ALA A 122 4.16 -4.51 4.08
CA ALA A 122 3.36 -4.64 2.86
C ALA A 122 2.02 -3.89 2.98
N VAL A 123 1.30 -4.07 4.11
CA VAL A 123 0.03 -3.37 4.35
C VAL A 123 0.20 -1.86 4.35
N LYS A 124 1.26 -1.34 5.00
CA LYS A 124 1.57 0.11 5.02
C LYS A 124 1.95 0.62 3.63
N THR A 125 2.71 -0.16 2.87
CA THR A 125 3.12 0.22 1.52
C THR A 125 1.92 0.35 0.60
N PHE A 126 0.99 -0.60 0.63
CA PHE A 126 -0.25 -0.51 -0.14
C PHE A 126 -1.13 0.67 0.27
N ASP A 127 -1.21 0.96 1.56
CA ASP A 127 -1.97 2.12 2.04
C ASP A 127 -1.37 3.44 1.58
N ARG A 128 -0.04 3.56 1.64
CA ARG A 128 0.67 4.74 1.14
C ARG A 128 0.50 4.92 -0.36
N LEU A 129 0.58 3.83 -1.14
CA LEU A 129 0.36 3.88 -2.58
C LEU A 129 -1.07 4.31 -2.91
N ALA A 130 -2.06 3.83 -2.17
CA ALA A 130 -3.46 4.26 -2.33
C ALA A 130 -3.68 5.74 -2.00
N TRP A 131 -2.88 6.32 -1.11
CA TRP A 131 -2.96 7.75 -0.79
C TRP A 131 -2.23 8.65 -1.79
N THR A 132 -1.20 8.15 -2.46
CA THR A 132 -0.37 8.92 -3.41
C THR A 132 -0.91 8.92 -4.84
N GLN A 133 -1.95 8.16 -5.13
CA GLN A 133 -2.67 8.14 -6.43
C GLN A 133 -3.70 9.26 -6.48
#